data_0b4cbdf0813cf0e02d5a5effaafc6284
#
_entry.id   0b4cbdf0813cf0e02d5a5effaafc6284
#
_cell.length_a   1.000
_cell.length_b   1.000
_cell.length_c   1.000
_cell.angle_alpha   90.00
_cell.angle_beta   90.00
_cell.angle_gamma   90.00
#
_symmetry.space_group_name_H-M   'P 1'
#
loop_
_entity.id
_entity.type
_entity.pdbx_description
1 polymer ?
#
loop_
_entity_poly.entity_id
_entity_poly.type
_entity_poly.pdbx_seq_one_letter_code
_entity_poly.pdbx_strand_id
1 'polypeptide(L)'
;MVFKRLLGAIGVGGPAVDTVLDGGAVSPGGSLTGEVRLRGGGAVAEIEHIVLELVARVESEHEDGESEGLLPFERFTVGGGFRLGEEEERSVPFRVTLPWETPVSELHGQPLGIVLGVRTELAVAGAKDKGDLDALAVRPSPVQEAILEALGQLGFAFRSADLERGRIGGTGQRLPFYQEIELTPPPRYAHAVNEIELTFLATGSVTEVVLEADKRGGLLTSGHDTLTHFTVGHHDLAGRDWNTEVDGWIRQLVEHRQSYGSGSYGSYGPYADPDPYTGAHTGHAEPHGGHGAGGPGRGTAIAAGAAGVAVGVVGGMVAAEVVDEIGDFFEGDDEEAWDDGGEGEDEG
;
A
#
# COMPACT_ATOMS: atom_id res chain seq x y z
N MET A 1 1.62 27.70 3.38
CA MET A 1 1.70 28.25 4.77
C MET A 1 0.65 27.59 5.66
N VAL A 2 0.49 26.28 5.63
CA VAL A 2 -0.49 25.54 6.44
C VAL A 2 0.18 24.68 7.51
N PHE A 3 1.49 24.45 7.46
CA PHE A 3 2.25 23.60 8.36
C PHE A 3 2.46 24.13 9.80
N LYS A 4 1.90 25.28 10.17
CA LYS A 4 2.06 25.84 11.51
C LYS A 4 1.09 25.32 12.58
N ARG A 5 0.18 24.38 12.27
CA ARG A 5 -0.85 23.95 13.22
C ARG A 5 -0.58 22.65 13.97
N LEU A 6 0.32 21.78 13.50
CA LEU A 6 0.63 20.53 14.19
C LEU A 6 1.61 20.70 15.37
N LEU A 7 2.29 21.80 15.49
CA LEU A 7 3.24 22.09 16.57
C LEU A 7 2.61 22.51 17.93
N GLY A 8 1.27 22.53 18.01
CA GLY A 8 0.55 23.14 19.15
C GLY A 8 0.14 22.20 20.28
N ALA A 9 0.15 20.93 20.09
CA ALA A 9 -0.48 20.03 21.03
C ALA A 9 0.51 19.05 21.62
N ILE A 10 1.48 19.45 22.45
CA ILE A 10 1.95 18.53 23.49
C ILE A 10 3.05 19.21 24.33
N GLY A 11 2.72 19.51 25.57
CA GLY A 11 3.67 19.77 26.65
C GLY A 11 4.30 21.17 26.61
N VAL A 12 3.73 22.09 27.39
CA VAL A 12 4.33 23.38 27.70
C VAL A 12 5.73 23.16 28.27
N GLY A 13 6.78 23.52 27.49
CA GLY A 13 8.16 23.65 27.97
C GLY A 13 9.18 22.61 27.54
N GLY A 14 8.83 21.57 26.76
CA GLY A 14 9.79 20.59 26.21
C GLY A 14 10.37 21.00 24.85
N PRO A 15 11.37 20.27 24.31
CA PRO A 15 11.91 20.50 22.97
C PRO A 15 10.85 20.23 21.91
N ALA A 16 10.99 20.92 20.75
CA ALA A 16 10.17 20.70 19.55
C ALA A 16 11.03 20.07 18.44
N VAL A 17 10.39 19.26 17.59
CA VAL A 17 10.99 18.64 16.42
C VAL A 17 10.14 18.98 15.18
N ASP A 18 10.79 19.22 14.05
CA ASP A 18 10.20 19.49 12.75
C ASP A 18 11.14 18.86 11.70
N THR A 19 10.64 17.94 10.90
CA THR A 19 11.43 17.30 9.86
C THR A 19 11.12 17.94 8.51
N VAL A 20 12.14 18.24 7.77
CA VAL A 20 12.02 18.83 6.45
C VAL A 20 12.70 17.93 5.43
N LEU A 21 11.90 17.29 4.59
CA LEU A 21 12.40 16.49 3.49
C LEU A 21 12.86 17.41 2.36
N ASP A 22 13.99 17.06 1.71
CA ASP A 22 14.37 17.74 0.47
C ASP A 22 13.32 17.46 -0.60
N GLY A 23 12.95 18.49 -1.36
CA GLY A 23 11.83 18.44 -2.29
C GLY A 23 11.98 17.42 -3.42
N GLY A 24 10.84 16.88 -3.86
CA GLY A 24 10.71 15.96 -4.98
C GLY A 24 10.55 14.49 -4.57
N ALA A 25 9.92 13.72 -5.47
CA ALA A 25 9.71 12.29 -5.26
C ALA A 25 11.01 11.49 -5.38
N VAL A 26 11.18 10.51 -4.50
CA VAL A 26 12.33 9.59 -4.46
C VAL A 26 11.93 8.26 -5.08
N SER A 27 12.83 7.55 -5.76
CA SER A 27 12.54 6.20 -6.27
C SER A 27 12.87 5.12 -5.22
N PRO A 28 12.26 3.92 -5.28
CA PRO A 28 12.66 2.77 -4.49
C PRO A 28 14.18 2.50 -4.64
N GLY A 29 14.86 2.20 -3.53
CA GLY A 29 16.33 2.08 -3.49
C GLY A 29 17.08 3.40 -3.60
N GLY A 30 16.40 4.54 -3.77
CA GLY A 30 16.97 5.87 -3.86
C GLY A 30 17.33 6.49 -2.52
N SER A 31 18.00 7.66 -2.57
CA SER A 31 18.38 8.42 -1.37
C SER A 31 17.29 9.42 -1.00
N LEU A 32 16.76 9.30 0.21
CA LEU A 32 15.95 10.32 0.86
C LEU A 32 16.88 11.21 1.68
N THR A 33 16.82 12.52 1.45
CA THR A 33 17.61 13.54 2.15
C THR A 33 16.73 14.59 2.78
N GLY A 34 17.23 15.24 3.82
CA GLY A 34 16.53 16.28 4.54
C GLY A 34 17.27 16.69 5.81
N GLU A 35 16.56 17.38 6.68
CA GLU A 35 17.08 17.78 7.99
C GLU A 35 16.00 17.68 9.07
N VAL A 36 16.40 17.24 10.25
CA VAL A 36 15.59 17.32 11.46
C VAL A 36 15.93 18.59 12.21
N ARG A 37 14.99 19.51 12.32
CA ARG A 37 15.11 20.80 13.00
C ARG A 37 14.62 20.65 14.43
N LEU A 38 15.47 20.96 15.36
CA LEU A 38 15.19 20.90 16.78
C LEU A 38 15.17 22.31 17.36
N ARG A 39 14.23 22.54 18.29
CA ARG A 39 14.22 23.74 19.10
C ARG A 39 14.11 23.34 20.56
N GLY A 40 15.07 23.79 21.38
CA GLY A 40 15.05 23.58 22.82
C GLY A 40 13.83 24.22 23.49
N GLY A 41 13.40 23.62 24.58
CA GLY A 41 12.36 24.19 25.43
C GLY A 41 12.89 25.12 26.49
N GLY A 42 12.11 25.32 27.57
CA GLY A 42 12.49 26.18 28.71
C GLY A 42 13.55 25.59 29.66
N ALA A 43 14.11 24.42 29.37
CA ALA A 43 15.18 23.77 30.08
C ALA A 43 16.08 22.97 29.13
N VAL A 44 17.34 22.75 29.57
CA VAL A 44 18.27 21.88 28.86
C VAL A 44 17.70 20.45 28.73
N ALA A 45 17.63 19.90 27.56
CA ALA A 45 17.19 18.54 27.28
C ALA A 45 18.35 17.66 26.84
N GLU A 46 18.37 16.41 27.27
CA GLU A 46 19.31 15.39 26.77
C GLU A 46 18.61 14.57 25.70
N ILE A 47 19.09 14.70 24.46
CA ILE A 47 18.55 13.98 23.30
C ILE A 47 19.27 12.65 23.18
N GLU A 48 18.56 11.56 23.42
CA GLU A 48 19.13 10.21 23.37
C GLU A 48 19.33 9.75 21.93
N HIS A 49 18.28 9.81 21.12
CA HIS A 49 18.32 9.51 19.70
C HIS A 49 17.24 10.24 18.92
N ILE A 50 17.48 10.34 17.62
CA ILE A 50 16.54 10.80 16.61
C ILE A 50 16.35 9.66 15.63
N VAL A 51 15.13 9.18 15.48
CA VAL A 51 14.79 8.08 14.60
C VAL A 51 13.80 8.56 13.55
N LEU A 52 14.02 8.14 12.32
CA LEU A 52 13.07 8.26 11.23
C LEU A 52 12.49 6.88 10.95
N GLU A 53 11.18 6.77 10.92
CA GLU A 53 10.46 5.58 10.49
C GLU A 53 9.71 5.85 9.21
N LEU A 54 9.86 4.96 8.23
CA LEU A 54 8.99 4.95 7.07
C LEU A 54 7.70 4.24 7.45
N VAL A 55 6.57 4.89 7.22
CA VAL A 55 5.24 4.35 7.51
C VAL A 55 4.39 4.30 6.25
N ALA A 56 3.50 3.33 6.17
CA ALA A 56 2.56 3.16 5.07
C ALA A 56 1.16 2.88 5.63
N ARG A 57 0.11 3.42 4.99
CA ARG A 57 -1.27 3.01 5.23
C ARG A 57 -1.50 1.70 4.48
N VAL A 58 -1.81 0.63 5.21
CA VAL A 58 -1.93 -0.73 4.68
C VAL A 58 -3.31 -1.27 5.00
N GLU A 59 -3.93 -1.90 4.02
CA GLU A 59 -5.19 -2.62 4.17
C GLU A 59 -4.95 -4.03 4.69
N SER A 60 -5.87 -4.51 5.48
CA SER A 60 -5.86 -5.87 6.03
C SER A 60 -7.24 -6.46 5.90
N GLU A 61 -7.35 -7.54 5.15
CA GLU A 61 -8.57 -8.32 5.06
C GLU A 61 -8.73 -9.21 6.30
N HIS A 62 -9.89 -9.16 6.94
CA HIS A 62 -10.29 -10.02 8.04
C HIS A 62 -11.64 -10.66 7.74
N GLU A 63 -11.97 -11.76 8.45
CA GLU A 63 -13.29 -12.43 8.30
C GLU A 63 -14.48 -11.49 8.56
N ASP A 64 -14.29 -10.44 9.33
CA ASP A 64 -15.31 -9.46 9.73
C ASP A 64 -15.31 -8.17 8.85
N GLY A 65 -14.42 -8.07 7.85
CA GLY A 65 -14.29 -6.92 6.93
C GLY A 65 -12.86 -6.43 6.74
N GLU A 66 -12.71 -5.38 5.96
CA GLU A 66 -11.46 -4.68 5.70
C GLU A 66 -11.17 -3.68 6.81
N SER A 67 -9.91 -3.57 7.22
CA SER A 67 -9.42 -2.55 8.15
C SER A 67 -8.13 -1.93 7.62
N GLU A 68 -7.99 -0.62 7.76
CA GLU A 68 -6.77 0.11 7.41
C GLU A 68 -5.97 0.42 8.67
N GLY A 69 -4.63 0.41 8.55
CA GLY A 69 -3.74 0.76 9.64
C GLY A 69 -2.40 1.27 9.15
N LEU A 70 -1.74 2.09 9.99
CA LEU A 70 -0.37 2.54 9.73
C LEU A 70 0.62 1.46 10.14
N LEU A 71 1.45 1.05 9.18
CA LEU A 71 2.48 0.05 9.37
C LEU A 71 3.88 0.65 9.18
N PRO A 72 4.72 0.72 10.25
CA PRO A 72 6.13 1.05 10.09
C PRO A 72 6.85 -0.11 9.37
N PHE A 73 7.69 0.23 8.35
CA PHE A 73 8.35 -0.79 7.55
C PHE A 73 9.88 -0.62 7.42
N GLU A 74 10.42 0.55 7.82
CA GLU A 74 11.88 0.75 7.90
C GLU A 74 12.19 1.81 8.95
N ARG A 75 13.36 1.70 9.60
CA ARG A 75 13.75 2.57 10.72
C ARG A 75 15.21 2.98 10.61
N PHE A 76 15.49 4.28 10.75
CA PHE A 76 16.82 4.87 10.64
C PHE A 76 17.14 5.74 11.85
N THR A 77 18.21 5.45 12.57
CA THR A 77 18.75 6.38 13.57
C THR A 77 19.63 7.41 12.87
N VAL A 78 19.24 8.67 12.89
CA VAL A 78 19.91 9.75 12.16
C VAL A 78 20.69 10.71 13.04
N GLY A 79 20.53 10.63 14.36
CA GLY A 79 21.24 11.47 15.32
C GLY A 79 20.98 11.11 16.76
N GLY A 80 21.54 11.88 17.70
CA GLY A 80 21.34 11.71 19.14
C GLY A 80 22.66 11.80 19.94
N GLY A 81 22.56 11.55 21.25
CA GLY A 81 23.70 11.58 22.17
C GLY A 81 24.23 12.99 22.43
N PHE A 82 23.37 14.00 22.46
CA PHE A 82 23.78 15.38 22.73
C PHE A 82 22.78 16.13 23.64
N ARG A 83 23.24 17.25 24.17
CA ARG A 83 22.38 18.18 24.90
C ARG A 83 21.88 19.27 23.99
N LEU A 84 20.61 19.62 24.14
CA LEU A 84 19.95 20.73 23.47
C LEU A 84 19.69 21.80 24.55
N GLY A 85 20.25 22.98 24.40
CA GLY A 85 20.12 24.09 25.33
C GLY A 85 18.72 24.70 25.32
N GLU A 86 18.46 25.58 26.29
CA GLU A 86 17.22 26.37 26.33
C GLU A 86 17.11 27.21 25.05
N GLU A 87 15.96 27.14 24.37
CA GLU A 87 15.67 27.86 23.12
C GLU A 87 16.76 27.68 22.03
N GLU A 88 17.67 26.71 22.17
CA GLU A 88 18.69 26.40 21.19
C GLU A 88 18.02 25.84 19.92
N GLU A 89 18.37 26.40 18.76
CA GLU A 89 18.01 25.85 17.44
C GLU A 89 19.14 24.98 16.92
N ARG A 90 18.81 23.76 16.48
CA ARG A 90 19.77 22.81 15.93
C ARG A 90 19.18 22.06 14.77
N SER A 91 19.94 21.97 13.67
CA SER A 91 19.58 21.15 12.52
C SER A 91 20.48 19.92 12.45
N VAL A 92 19.88 18.75 12.17
CA VAL A 92 20.57 17.48 11.97
C VAL A 92 20.25 17.00 10.57
N PRO A 93 21.16 17.22 9.61
CA PRO A 93 20.96 16.73 8.24
C PRO A 93 21.05 15.21 8.20
N PHE A 94 20.25 14.60 7.32
CA PHE A 94 20.27 13.16 7.11
C PHE A 94 20.29 12.77 5.64
N ARG A 95 20.76 11.56 5.39
CA ARG A 95 20.65 10.83 4.13
C ARG A 95 20.44 9.37 4.43
N VAL A 96 19.30 8.83 4.01
CA VAL A 96 18.94 7.42 4.17
C VAL A 96 18.59 6.83 2.80
N THR A 97 18.65 5.51 2.68
CA THR A 97 18.30 4.82 1.43
C THR A 97 16.97 4.12 1.62
N LEU A 98 16.00 4.40 0.77
CA LEU A 98 14.71 3.71 0.79
C LEU A 98 14.87 2.22 0.49
N PRO A 99 14.10 1.33 1.11
CA PRO A 99 13.99 -0.06 0.68
C PRO A 99 13.64 -0.16 -0.81
N TRP A 100 14.13 -1.21 -1.48
CA TRP A 100 13.82 -1.44 -2.89
C TRP A 100 12.35 -1.77 -3.15
N GLU A 101 11.66 -2.32 -2.15
CA GLU A 101 10.24 -2.64 -2.20
C GLU A 101 9.34 -1.48 -1.71
N THR A 102 9.89 -0.28 -1.48
CA THR A 102 9.08 0.89 -1.11
C THR A 102 8.01 1.13 -2.18
N PRO A 103 6.72 1.20 -1.80
CA PRO A 103 5.63 1.41 -2.75
C PRO A 103 5.76 2.71 -3.54
N VAL A 104 5.21 2.73 -4.74
CA VAL A 104 5.13 3.92 -5.60
C VAL A 104 3.86 4.68 -5.24
N SER A 105 3.98 5.95 -4.85
CA SER A 105 2.83 6.79 -4.48
C SER A 105 2.38 7.75 -5.58
N GLU A 106 3.21 7.96 -6.61
CA GLU A 106 2.87 8.83 -7.73
C GLU A 106 3.41 8.29 -9.06
N LEU A 107 2.75 8.61 -10.16
CA LEU A 107 3.22 8.38 -11.52
C LEU A 107 3.13 9.68 -12.31
N HIS A 108 4.29 10.18 -12.83
CA HIS A 108 4.39 11.48 -13.52
C HIS A 108 3.79 12.65 -12.72
N GLY A 109 3.95 12.65 -11.38
CA GLY A 109 3.41 13.67 -10.48
C GLY A 109 1.90 13.55 -10.22
N GLN A 110 1.26 12.48 -10.68
CA GLN A 110 -0.14 12.16 -10.35
C GLN A 110 -0.18 11.13 -9.21
N PRO A 111 -0.91 11.40 -8.12
CA PRO A 111 -1.00 10.48 -6.99
C PRO A 111 -1.74 9.20 -7.40
N LEU A 112 -1.29 8.07 -6.87
CA LEU A 112 -1.90 6.75 -7.07
C LEU A 112 -2.87 6.35 -5.93
N GLY A 113 -3.08 7.20 -4.92
CA GLY A 113 -3.90 6.87 -3.74
C GLY A 113 -3.10 6.25 -2.59
N ILE A 114 -1.82 5.95 -2.79
CA ILE A 114 -0.95 5.35 -1.77
C ILE A 114 -0.47 6.41 -0.78
N VAL A 115 -0.66 6.16 0.51
CA VAL A 115 -0.23 7.05 1.61
C VAL A 115 1.04 6.52 2.24
N LEU A 116 2.11 7.28 2.11
CA LEU A 116 3.41 7.02 2.72
C LEU A 116 3.87 8.22 3.54
N GLY A 117 4.55 7.98 4.66
CA GLY A 117 5.07 9.03 5.52
C GLY A 117 6.45 8.74 6.09
N VAL A 118 7.10 9.79 6.56
CA VAL A 118 8.29 9.74 7.39
C VAL A 118 7.91 10.22 8.78
N ARG A 119 7.82 9.30 9.72
CA ARG A 119 7.57 9.61 11.13
C ARG A 119 8.90 9.85 11.83
N THR A 120 9.03 10.97 12.50
CA THR A 120 10.21 11.31 13.31
C THR A 120 9.90 11.09 14.78
N GLU A 121 10.77 10.36 15.46
CA GLU A 121 10.76 10.15 16.90
C GLU A 121 11.99 10.83 17.50
N LEU A 122 11.78 11.76 18.43
CA LEU A 122 12.81 12.43 19.21
C LEU A 122 12.79 11.90 20.63
N ALA A 123 13.70 11.00 20.98
CA ALA A 123 13.81 10.46 22.32
C ALA A 123 14.54 11.45 23.26
N VAL A 124 13.85 11.85 24.31
CA VAL A 124 14.32 12.82 25.30
C VAL A 124 14.43 12.15 26.67
N ALA A 125 15.63 12.17 27.26
CA ALA A 125 15.86 11.53 28.55
C ALA A 125 14.92 12.05 29.64
N GLY A 126 14.18 11.13 30.28
CA GLY A 126 13.27 11.44 31.39
C GLY A 126 12.00 12.23 30.98
N ALA A 127 11.68 12.32 29.71
CA ALA A 127 10.46 12.97 29.21
C ALA A 127 9.73 12.07 28.19
N LYS A 128 8.48 12.42 27.88
CA LYS A 128 7.74 11.76 26.77
C LYS A 128 8.41 12.15 25.44
N ASP A 129 8.57 11.17 24.58
CA ASP A 129 9.11 11.37 23.23
C ASP A 129 8.26 12.36 22.44
N LYS A 130 8.90 13.06 21.52
CA LYS A 130 8.27 14.01 20.63
C LYS A 130 8.32 13.43 19.22
N GLY A 131 7.33 13.76 18.41
CA GLY A 131 7.23 13.26 17.07
C GLY A 131 6.81 14.31 16.06
N ASP A 132 7.00 13.95 14.80
CA ASP A 132 6.59 14.68 13.62
C ASP A 132 6.26 13.69 12.52
N LEU A 133 5.45 14.08 11.55
CA LEU A 133 5.07 13.23 10.43
C LEU A 133 5.00 14.03 9.14
N ASP A 134 5.76 13.61 8.14
CA ASP A 134 5.83 14.22 6.82
C ASP A 134 5.41 13.26 5.73
N ALA A 135 4.65 13.75 4.75
CA ALA A 135 4.28 12.97 3.59
C ALA A 135 5.52 12.61 2.74
N LEU A 136 5.61 11.34 2.32
CA LEU A 136 6.67 10.84 1.46
C LEU A 136 6.14 10.57 0.05
N ALA A 137 6.67 11.29 -0.95
CA ALA A 137 6.39 11.03 -2.36
C ALA A 137 7.41 10.05 -2.95
N VAL A 138 6.92 8.97 -3.56
CA VAL A 138 7.73 7.94 -4.20
C VAL A 138 7.30 7.75 -5.65
N ARG A 139 8.23 8.02 -6.59
CA ARG A 139 8.05 7.77 -8.02
C ARG A 139 8.58 6.41 -8.42
N PRO A 140 8.10 5.82 -9.52
CA PRO A 140 8.63 4.53 -9.99
C PRO A 140 10.13 4.58 -10.28
N SER A 141 10.77 3.43 -10.15
CA SER A 141 12.10 3.21 -10.74
C SER A 141 12.01 3.19 -12.26
N PRO A 142 13.11 3.37 -13.00
CA PRO A 142 13.05 3.36 -14.47
C PRO A 142 12.46 2.08 -15.09
N VAL A 143 12.64 0.92 -14.45
CA VAL A 143 12.01 -0.35 -14.92
C VAL A 143 10.51 -0.33 -14.70
N GLN A 144 10.06 0.06 -13.51
CA GLN A 144 8.63 0.16 -13.20
C GLN A 144 7.94 1.19 -14.12
N GLU A 145 8.56 2.35 -14.34
CA GLU A 145 8.04 3.39 -15.22
C GLU A 145 7.89 2.87 -16.66
N ALA A 146 8.92 2.20 -17.21
CA ALA A 146 8.85 1.64 -18.57
C ALA A 146 7.73 0.59 -18.74
N ILE A 147 7.48 -0.23 -17.72
CA ILE A 147 6.41 -1.23 -17.74
C ILE A 147 5.04 -0.56 -17.65
N LEU A 148 4.86 0.40 -16.74
CA LEU A 148 3.61 1.16 -16.58
C LEU A 148 3.28 1.98 -17.85
N GLU A 149 4.28 2.60 -18.46
CA GLU A 149 4.12 3.30 -19.76
C GLU A 149 3.71 2.33 -20.86
N ALA A 150 4.34 1.16 -20.96
CA ALA A 150 3.97 0.15 -21.94
C ALA A 150 2.53 -0.32 -21.76
N LEU A 151 2.08 -0.59 -20.52
CA LEU A 151 0.69 -0.93 -20.22
C LEU A 151 -0.27 0.17 -20.67
N GLY A 152 0.05 1.44 -20.35
CA GLY A 152 -0.72 2.59 -20.82
C GLY A 152 -0.80 2.68 -22.35
N GLN A 153 0.33 2.50 -23.06
CA GLN A 153 0.40 2.50 -24.52
C GLN A 153 -0.36 1.31 -25.14
N LEU A 154 -0.40 0.19 -24.46
CA LEU A 154 -1.20 -0.97 -24.83
C LEU A 154 -2.69 -0.78 -24.57
N GLY A 155 -3.08 0.31 -23.93
CA GLY A 155 -4.47 0.71 -23.68
C GLY A 155 -5.05 0.21 -22.35
N PHE A 156 -4.22 -0.26 -21.42
CA PHE A 156 -4.64 -0.52 -20.07
C PHE A 156 -4.85 0.81 -19.34
N ALA A 157 -5.98 0.94 -18.64
CA ALA A 157 -6.30 2.13 -17.87
C ALA A 157 -6.06 1.86 -16.38
N PHE A 158 -5.37 2.77 -15.70
CA PHE A 158 -5.25 2.74 -14.24
C PHE A 158 -6.63 2.86 -13.61
N ARG A 159 -6.92 2.03 -12.62
CA ARG A 159 -8.17 2.00 -11.86
C ARG A 159 -7.94 2.46 -10.43
N SER A 160 -7.11 1.75 -9.68
CA SER A 160 -6.78 1.99 -8.28
C SER A 160 -5.40 1.43 -7.96
N ALA A 161 -4.89 1.79 -6.79
CA ALA A 161 -3.77 1.12 -6.17
C ALA A 161 -3.95 1.17 -4.66
N ASP A 162 -3.53 0.10 -3.99
CA ASP A 162 -3.58 -0.07 -2.56
C ASP A 162 -2.37 -0.84 -2.04
N LEU A 163 -2.26 -0.98 -0.71
CA LEU A 163 -1.23 -1.76 -0.05
C LEU A 163 -1.88 -2.87 0.77
N GLU A 164 -1.66 -4.10 0.34
CA GLU A 164 -2.20 -5.29 0.98
C GLU A 164 -1.24 -5.89 2.00
N ARG A 165 -1.74 -6.15 3.22
CA ARG A 165 -0.97 -6.85 4.24
C ARG A 165 -0.87 -8.32 3.90
N GLY A 166 0.33 -8.79 3.59
CA GLY A 166 0.54 -10.19 3.23
C GLY A 166 1.88 -10.45 2.57
N ARG A 167 2.01 -11.67 2.04
CA ARG A 167 3.18 -12.11 1.29
C ARG A 167 2.76 -12.91 0.08
N ILE A 168 3.30 -12.56 -1.05
CA ILE A 168 3.12 -13.30 -2.30
C ILE A 168 4.00 -14.55 -2.26
N GLY A 169 3.37 -15.72 -2.36
CA GLY A 169 4.06 -17.01 -2.34
C GLY A 169 5.04 -17.19 -3.51
N GLY A 170 6.20 -17.77 -3.24
CA GLY A 170 7.21 -18.07 -4.27
C GLY A 170 8.08 -16.86 -4.68
N THR A 171 7.93 -15.70 -4.04
CA THR A 171 8.69 -14.48 -4.32
C THR A 171 9.79 -14.21 -3.28
N GLY A 172 10.66 -13.25 -3.59
CA GLY A 172 11.68 -12.73 -2.68
C GLY A 172 11.22 -11.58 -1.78
N GLN A 173 9.90 -11.36 -1.63
CA GLN A 173 9.32 -10.25 -0.86
C GLN A 173 9.88 -10.14 0.56
N ARG A 174 10.27 -8.95 0.96
CA ARG A 174 10.86 -8.63 2.28
C ARG A 174 9.89 -7.89 3.19
N LEU A 175 9.12 -6.93 2.64
CA LEU A 175 8.14 -6.17 3.40
C LEU A 175 6.94 -7.06 3.78
N PRO A 176 6.25 -6.76 4.90
CA PRO A 176 5.08 -7.52 5.36
C PRO A 176 3.79 -7.17 4.60
N PHE A 177 3.88 -6.38 3.56
CA PHE A 177 2.82 -5.95 2.66
C PHE A 177 3.39 -5.79 1.25
N TYR A 178 2.53 -5.66 0.26
CA TYR A 178 2.89 -5.40 -1.14
C TYR A 178 1.89 -4.41 -1.75
N GLN A 179 2.29 -3.78 -2.85
CA GLN A 179 1.43 -2.85 -3.59
C GLN A 179 0.74 -3.59 -4.71
N GLU A 180 -0.58 -3.48 -4.80
CA GLU A 180 -1.38 -3.83 -5.96
C GLU A 180 -1.69 -2.59 -6.78
N ILE A 181 -1.52 -2.69 -8.11
CA ILE A 181 -1.91 -1.67 -9.08
C ILE A 181 -2.94 -2.30 -9.99
N GLU A 182 -4.18 -1.90 -9.83
CA GLU A 182 -5.31 -2.40 -10.59
C GLU A 182 -5.44 -1.71 -11.95
N LEU A 183 -5.59 -2.50 -12.99
CA LEU A 183 -5.66 -2.03 -14.37
C LEU A 183 -6.88 -2.60 -15.09
N THR A 184 -7.65 -1.71 -15.71
CA THR A 184 -8.75 -2.10 -16.62
C THR A 184 -8.18 -2.46 -17.98
N PRO A 185 -8.44 -3.69 -18.52
CA PRO A 185 -7.90 -4.13 -19.78
C PRO A 185 -8.57 -3.44 -20.97
N PRO A 186 -7.84 -3.24 -22.09
CA PRO A 186 -8.41 -2.75 -23.33
C PRO A 186 -9.36 -3.77 -23.97
N PRO A 187 -10.24 -3.37 -24.92
CA PRO A 187 -11.26 -4.25 -25.54
C PRO A 187 -10.72 -5.56 -26.10
N ARG A 188 -9.47 -5.58 -26.56
CA ARG A 188 -8.82 -6.80 -27.09
C ARG A 188 -8.61 -7.88 -26.05
N TYR A 189 -8.51 -7.53 -24.76
CA TYR A 189 -8.34 -8.44 -23.64
C TYR A 189 -9.58 -8.55 -22.74
N ALA A 190 -10.51 -7.57 -22.79
CA ALA A 190 -11.70 -7.52 -21.94
C ALA A 190 -12.66 -8.72 -22.09
N HIS A 191 -12.53 -9.53 -23.16
CA HIS A 191 -13.28 -10.77 -23.31
C HIS A 191 -12.70 -11.93 -22.49
N ALA A 192 -11.44 -11.81 -22.04
CA ALA A 192 -10.74 -12.88 -21.33
C ALA A 192 -10.49 -12.55 -19.86
N VAL A 193 -10.29 -11.27 -19.53
CA VAL A 193 -10.00 -10.79 -18.18
C VAL A 193 -10.79 -9.50 -17.91
N ASN A 194 -11.34 -9.34 -16.71
CA ASN A 194 -12.07 -8.13 -16.33
C ASN A 194 -11.11 -7.08 -15.77
N GLU A 195 -10.03 -7.54 -15.14
CA GLU A 195 -9.05 -6.74 -14.43
C GLU A 195 -7.69 -7.43 -14.42
N ILE A 196 -6.64 -6.68 -14.31
CA ILE A 196 -5.28 -7.16 -14.09
C ILE A 196 -4.71 -6.41 -12.89
N GLU A 197 -4.17 -7.15 -11.95
CA GLU A 197 -3.40 -6.65 -10.81
C GLU A 197 -1.91 -6.80 -11.11
N LEU A 198 -1.17 -5.74 -10.83
CA LEU A 198 0.27 -5.64 -11.06
C LEU A 198 0.97 -5.33 -9.75
N THR A 199 1.91 -6.20 -9.37
CA THR A 199 2.79 -6.00 -8.22
C THR A 199 4.25 -5.98 -8.66
N PHE A 200 5.02 -5.05 -8.11
CA PHE A 200 6.46 -4.97 -8.29
C PHE A 200 7.20 -5.34 -7.00
N LEU A 201 8.07 -6.33 -7.07
CA LEU A 201 8.99 -6.68 -5.98
C LEU A 201 10.42 -6.45 -6.45
N ALA A 202 11.01 -5.34 -6.01
CA ALA A 202 12.32 -4.93 -6.47
C ALA A 202 13.42 -5.29 -5.47
N THR A 203 14.60 -5.57 -5.99
CA THR A 203 15.86 -5.73 -5.25
C THR A 203 16.91 -4.75 -5.80
N GLY A 204 18.13 -4.77 -5.31
CA GLY A 204 19.21 -3.94 -5.85
C GLY A 204 19.62 -4.25 -7.30
N SER A 205 19.18 -5.36 -7.89
CA SER A 205 19.61 -5.84 -9.21
C SER A 205 18.48 -6.11 -10.19
N VAL A 206 17.33 -6.55 -9.67
CA VAL A 206 16.19 -6.98 -10.50
C VAL A 206 14.88 -6.46 -9.91
N THR A 207 13.89 -6.31 -10.78
CA THR A 207 12.49 -6.16 -10.43
C THR A 207 11.76 -7.42 -10.86
N GLU A 208 11.12 -8.10 -9.92
CA GLU A 208 10.14 -9.15 -10.18
C GLU A 208 8.79 -8.48 -10.43
N VAL A 209 8.14 -8.86 -11.51
CA VAL A 209 6.83 -8.38 -11.93
C VAL A 209 5.85 -9.51 -11.75
N VAL A 210 4.88 -9.33 -10.88
CA VAL A 210 3.80 -10.29 -10.64
C VAL A 210 2.55 -9.75 -11.31
N LEU A 211 1.94 -10.56 -12.16
CA LEU A 211 0.67 -10.27 -12.81
C LEU A 211 -0.37 -11.30 -12.39
N GLU A 212 -1.53 -10.79 -12.01
CA GLU A 212 -2.71 -11.58 -11.69
C GLU A 212 -3.91 -11.09 -12.49
N ALA A 213 -4.80 -12.00 -12.82
CA ALA A 213 -6.01 -11.71 -13.59
C ALA A 213 -7.25 -12.14 -12.81
N ASP A 214 -8.18 -11.20 -12.64
CA ASP A 214 -9.56 -11.44 -12.23
C ASP A 214 -9.76 -12.12 -10.86
N LYS A 215 -9.52 -11.40 -9.80
CA LYS A 215 -9.88 -11.82 -8.45
C LYS A 215 -11.27 -11.34 -8.01
N ARG A 216 -11.99 -12.26 -7.40
CA ARG A 216 -13.00 -11.94 -6.40
C ARG A 216 -12.48 -12.41 -5.05
N GLY A 217 -11.74 -11.52 -4.38
CA GLY A 217 -11.11 -11.78 -3.07
C GLY A 217 -9.58 -11.88 -3.17
N GLY A 218 -8.85 -11.14 -2.35
CA GLY A 218 -7.39 -10.89 -2.34
C GLY A 218 -6.43 -12.08 -2.62
N LEU A 219 -5.17 -11.80 -2.94
CA LEU A 219 -4.06 -12.74 -3.26
C LEU A 219 -3.88 -13.94 -2.27
N LEU A 220 -4.64 -13.95 -1.17
CA LEU A 220 -4.50 -14.93 -0.08
C LEU A 220 -5.61 -15.98 -0.06
N THR A 221 -6.56 -15.96 -0.97
CA THR A 221 -7.54 -17.04 -1.03
C THR A 221 -6.89 -18.30 -1.58
N SER A 222 -7.00 -19.40 -0.88
CA SER A 222 -6.40 -20.72 -1.11
C SER A 222 -6.96 -21.47 -2.34
N GLY A 223 -7.35 -20.77 -3.37
CA GLY A 223 -7.67 -21.28 -4.70
C GLY A 223 -6.44 -21.07 -5.59
N HIS A 224 -6.04 -22.03 -6.37
CA HIS A 224 -4.90 -22.04 -7.29
C HIS A 224 -4.98 -20.89 -8.31
N ASP A 225 -4.80 -19.65 -7.85
CA ASP A 225 -4.78 -18.47 -8.70
C ASP A 225 -3.46 -18.46 -9.47
N THR A 226 -3.55 -18.31 -10.77
CA THR A 226 -2.40 -18.41 -11.67
C THR A 226 -1.64 -17.09 -11.62
N LEU A 227 -0.72 -16.97 -10.67
CA LEU A 227 0.25 -15.89 -10.67
C LEU A 227 1.25 -16.11 -11.81
N THR A 228 1.51 -15.07 -12.57
CA THR A 228 2.55 -15.09 -13.59
C THR A 228 3.67 -14.16 -13.17
N HIS A 229 4.90 -14.69 -13.10
CA HIS A 229 6.08 -13.99 -12.63
C HIS A 229 7.03 -13.72 -13.78
N PHE A 230 7.54 -12.50 -13.85
CA PHE A 230 8.59 -12.08 -14.79
C PHE A 230 9.69 -11.37 -14.02
N THR A 231 10.92 -11.51 -14.47
CA THR A 231 12.08 -10.86 -13.84
C THR A 231 12.78 -9.97 -14.84
N VAL A 232 13.02 -8.73 -14.45
CA VAL A 232 13.68 -7.72 -15.27
C VAL A 232 14.91 -7.17 -14.54
N GLY A 233 16.08 -7.23 -15.17
CA GLY A 233 17.30 -6.62 -14.65
C GLY A 233 17.24 -5.09 -14.74
N HIS A 234 17.74 -4.38 -13.73
CA HIS A 234 17.79 -2.91 -13.74
C HIS A 234 18.69 -2.33 -14.85
N HIS A 235 19.61 -3.14 -15.38
CA HIS A 235 20.49 -2.74 -16.47
C HIS A 235 19.92 -3.04 -17.87
N ASP A 236 18.78 -3.71 -17.93
CA ASP A 236 18.20 -4.23 -19.19
C ASP A 236 17.23 -3.25 -19.87
N LEU A 237 17.23 -1.98 -19.48
CA LEU A 237 16.31 -0.97 -20.01
C LEU A 237 16.54 -0.59 -21.47
N ALA A 238 17.82 -0.48 -21.86
CA ALA A 238 18.18 0.05 -23.16
C ALA A 238 17.91 -0.95 -24.29
N GLY A 239 17.19 -0.52 -25.32
CA GLY A 239 16.97 -1.30 -26.54
C GLY A 239 15.86 -2.35 -26.46
N ARG A 240 15.10 -2.43 -25.37
CA ARG A 240 13.90 -3.28 -25.24
C ARG A 240 12.70 -2.63 -25.91
N ASP A 241 11.91 -3.43 -26.62
CA ASP A 241 10.57 -3.08 -27.03
C ASP A 241 9.58 -3.50 -25.90
N TRP A 242 9.41 -2.58 -24.94
CA TRP A 242 8.57 -2.82 -23.78
C TRP A 242 7.11 -3.13 -24.14
N ASN A 243 6.58 -2.54 -25.20
CA ASN A 243 5.22 -2.83 -25.66
C ASN A 243 5.08 -4.29 -26.11
N THR A 244 6.01 -4.79 -26.90
CA THR A 244 6.02 -6.19 -27.35
C THR A 244 6.22 -7.14 -26.17
N GLU A 245 7.10 -6.80 -25.23
CA GLU A 245 7.41 -7.65 -24.08
C GLU A 245 6.22 -7.76 -23.13
N VAL A 246 5.68 -6.61 -22.69
CA VAL A 246 4.53 -6.55 -21.78
C VAL A 246 3.27 -7.18 -22.42
N ASP A 247 3.02 -6.95 -23.72
CA ASP A 247 1.92 -7.60 -24.44
C ASP A 247 2.09 -9.14 -24.45
N GLY A 248 3.35 -9.61 -24.55
CA GLY A 248 3.69 -11.04 -24.42
C GLY A 248 3.34 -11.61 -23.03
N TRP A 249 3.65 -10.87 -21.95
CA TRP A 249 3.31 -11.27 -20.59
C TRP A 249 1.80 -11.37 -20.38
N ILE A 250 1.05 -10.37 -20.88
CA ILE A 250 -0.41 -10.37 -20.79
C ILE A 250 -1.01 -11.54 -21.55
N ARG A 251 -0.50 -11.86 -22.75
CA ARG A 251 -0.97 -13.05 -23.49
C ARG A 251 -0.72 -14.34 -22.71
N GLN A 252 0.47 -14.49 -22.12
CA GLN A 252 0.79 -15.65 -21.31
C GLN A 252 -0.16 -15.78 -20.12
N LEU A 253 -0.45 -14.67 -19.42
CA LEU A 253 -1.41 -14.64 -18.31
C LEU A 253 -2.81 -15.11 -18.76
N VAL A 254 -3.30 -14.58 -19.89
CA VAL A 254 -4.62 -14.93 -20.46
C VAL A 254 -4.68 -16.39 -20.90
N GLU A 255 -3.63 -16.92 -21.54
CA GLU A 255 -3.54 -18.31 -21.99
C GLU A 255 -3.52 -19.28 -20.80
N HIS A 256 -2.76 -18.98 -19.75
CA HIS A 256 -2.74 -19.79 -18.53
C HIS A 256 -4.14 -19.88 -17.93
N ARG A 257 -4.84 -18.77 -17.78
CA ARG A 257 -6.20 -18.76 -17.25
C ARG A 257 -7.18 -19.61 -18.05
N GLN A 258 -7.13 -19.51 -19.37
CA GLN A 258 -8.01 -20.32 -20.25
C GLN A 258 -7.75 -21.82 -20.13
N SER A 259 -6.51 -22.23 -19.89
CA SER A 259 -6.15 -23.65 -19.73
C SER A 259 -6.68 -24.24 -18.42
N TYR A 260 -6.74 -23.49 -17.34
CA TYR A 260 -7.31 -23.94 -16.05
C TYR A 260 -8.85 -23.90 -16.04
N GLY A 261 -9.46 -22.96 -16.73
CA GLY A 261 -10.93 -22.88 -16.85
C GLY A 261 -11.55 -24.01 -17.67
N SER A 262 -10.78 -24.65 -18.56
CA SER A 262 -11.24 -25.72 -19.45
C SER A 262 -11.15 -27.12 -18.82
N GLY A 263 -10.48 -27.28 -17.68
CA GLY A 263 -10.21 -28.58 -17.05
C GLY A 263 -11.32 -29.15 -16.16
N SER A 264 -12.42 -28.44 -15.92
CA SER A 264 -13.45 -28.84 -14.95
C SER A 264 -14.70 -29.51 -15.54
N TYR A 265 -14.73 -29.83 -16.83
CA TYR A 265 -15.77 -30.71 -17.39
C TYR A 265 -15.16 -32.06 -17.73
N GLY A 266 -14.80 -32.82 -16.69
CA GLY A 266 -14.54 -34.25 -16.81
C GLY A 266 -15.81 -34.94 -17.30
N SER A 267 -15.76 -35.42 -18.54
CA SER A 267 -16.71 -36.30 -19.16
C SER A 267 -17.03 -37.49 -18.26
N TYR A 268 -18.14 -37.48 -17.57
CA TYR A 268 -18.78 -38.69 -17.09
C TYR A 268 -19.47 -39.33 -18.32
N GLY A 269 -18.78 -40.29 -18.93
CA GLY A 269 -19.38 -41.18 -19.88
C GLY A 269 -20.52 -41.98 -19.24
N PRO A 270 -21.55 -42.33 -19.99
CA PRO A 270 -22.67 -43.10 -19.46
C PRO A 270 -22.25 -44.55 -19.24
N TYR A 271 -21.97 -44.94 -18.00
CA TYR A 271 -22.02 -46.33 -17.60
C TYR A 271 -23.48 -46.73 -17.40
N ALA A 272 -23.98 -47.51 -18.33
CA ALA A 272 -25.19 -48.28 -18.17
C ALA A 272 -24.91 -49.44 -17.21
N ASP A 273 -25.67 -49.53 -16.13
CA ASP A 273 -25.78 -50.73 -15.33
C ASP A 273 -27.24 -51.02 -15.02
N PRO A 274 -27.75 -52.24 -15.21
CA PRO A 274 -29.17 -52.52 -15.02
C PRO A 274 -29.46 -52.99 -13.60
N ASP A 275 -30.51 -52.43 -13.07
CA ASP A 275 -31.44 -52.79 -12.01
C ASP A 275 -31.36 -54.22 -11.43
N PRO A 276 -32.06 -54.63 -10.34
CA PRO A 276 -33.24 -54.03 -9.69
C PRO A 276 -33.29 -54.15 -8.13
N TYR A 277 -33.99 -53.30 -7.41
CA TYR A 277 -34.94 -53.69 -6.40
C TYR A 277 -35.77 -52.49 -5.86
N THR A 278 -37.07 -52.71 -5.87
CA THR A 278 -38.18 -51.88 -5.38
C THR A 278 -38.10 -51.49 -3.92
N GLY A 279 -38.56 -50.29 -3.58
CA GLY A 279 -38.89 -49.88 -2.22
C GLY A 279 -39.45 -48.46 -2.17
N ALA A 280 -40.79 -48.38 -2.19
CA ALA A 280 -41.54 -47.15 -2.01
C ALA A 280 -41.44 -46.61 -0.58
N HIS A 281 -41.20 -45.32 -0.43
CA HIS A 281 -41.76 -44.53 0.67
C HIS A 281 -42.02 -43.08 0.26
N THR A 282 -43.28 -42.73 0.41
CA THR A 282 -43.90 -41.42 0.32
C THR A 282 -43.48 -40.49 1.44
N GLY A 283 -43.38 -39.20 1.19
CA GLY A 283 -43.34 -38.23 2.29
C GLY A 283 -42.96 -36.79 1.91
N HIS A 284 -43.94 -36.00 1.63
CA HIS A 284 -44.13 -34.56 1.92
C HIS A 284 -43.08 -33.52 1.47
N ALA A 285 -43.52 -32.71 0.54
CA ALA A 285 -43.05 -31.36 0.26
C ALA A 285 -43.60 -30.37 1.27
N GLU A 286 -42.79 -29.47 1.74
CA GLU A 286 -43.23 -28.13 2.21
C GLU A 286 -42.18 -27.09 1.75
N PRO A 287 -42.62 -25.93 1.23
CA PRO A 287 -41.74 -24.87 0.80
C PRO A 287 -41.60 -23.78 1.87
N HIS A 288 -40.41 -23.47 2.30
CA HIS A 288 -40.17 -22.23 3.04
C HIS A 288 -39.41 -21.24 2.18
N GLY A 289 -40.12 -20.16 1.82
CA GLY A 289 -39.53 -18.94 1.30
C GLY A 289 -38.77 -18.19 2.40
N GLY A 290 -37.63 -17.62 2.04
CA GLY A 290 -36.85 -16.74 2.88
C GLY A 290 -36.28 -15.62 2.05
N HIS A 291 -36.81 -14.43 2.26
CA HIS A 291 -36.32 -13.19 1.67
C HIS A 291 -35.01 -12.80 2.32
N GLY A 292 -33.99 -12.52 1.52
CA GLY A 292 -32.77 -11.86 1.93
C GLY A 292 -32.43 -10.78 0.92
N ALA A 293 -32.81 -9.53 1.21
CA ALA A 293 -32.39 -8.37 0.44
C ALA A 293 -31.02 -7.94 0.95
N GLY A 294 -30.00 -8.16 0.15
CA GLY A 294 -28.68 -7.54 0.34
C GLY A 294 -28.69 -6.14 -0.26
N GLY A 295 -28.43 -5.13 0.56
CA GLY A 295 -28.31 -3.75 0.12
C GLY A 295 -26.94 -3.52 -0.54
N PRO A 296 -26.84 -2.54 -1.45
CA PRO A 296 -25.60 -2.26 -2.17
C PRO A 296 -24.61 -1.49 -1.28
N GLY A 297 -23.39 -1.97 -1.21
CA GLY A 297 -22.25 -1.24 -0.65
C GLY A 297 -22.05 0.07 -1.41
N ARG A 298 -21.85 1.14 -0.65
CA ARG A 298 -21.54 2.46 -1.19
C ARG A 298 -20.07 2.51 -1.59
N GLY A 299 -19.77 2.09 -2.79
CA GLY A 299 -18.53 2.49 -3.45
C GLY A 299 -18.66 3.97 -3.85
N THR A 300 -17.73 4.79 -3.44
CA THR A 300 -17.64 6.19 -3.87
C THR A 300 -17.20 6.22 -5.33
N ALA A 301 -18.17 6.25 -6.25
CA ALA A 301 -17.90 6.39 -7.66
C ALA A 301 -17.39 7.82 -7.93
N ILE A 302 -16.10 7.99 -8.14
CA ILE A 302 -15.56 9.17 -8.82
C ILE A 302 -15.85 8.98 -10.31
N ALA A 303 -16.75 9.79 -10.83
CA ALA A 303 -17.11 9.77 -12.24
C ALA A 303 -15.92 10.20 -13.10
N ALA A 304 -15.27 9.24 -13.76
CA ALA A 304 -14.31 9.52 -14.83
C ALA A 304 -15.07 9.93 -16.09
N GLY A 305 -15.20 11.22 -16.29
CA GLY A 305 -15.64 11.80 -17.56
C GLY A 305 -14.51 11.69 -18.59
N ALA A 306 -14.75 10.94 -19.67
CA ALA A 306 -13.88 10.92 -20.83
C ALA A 306 -13.94 12.27 -21.54
N ALA A 307 -12.87 13.07 -21.48
CA ALA A 307 -12.57 14.13 -22.44
C ALA A 307 -11.11 14.58 -22.30
N GLY A 308 -10.37 14.44 -23.38
CA GLY A 308 -9.30 15.32 -23.86
C GLY A 308 -8.26 15.83 -22.88
N VAL A 309 -7.03 15.40 -23.12
CA VAL A 309 -5.80 15.97 -22.58
C VAL A 309 -5.85 17.50 -22.59
N ALA A 310 -6.00 18.10 -21.40
CA ALA A 310 -5.58 19.46 -21.14
C ALA A 310 -4.64 19.39 -19.92
N VAL A 311 -3.34 19.54 -20.20
CA VAL A 311 -2.32 19.75 -19.18
C VAL A 311 -2.64 21.07 -18.48
N GLY A 312 -3.30 20.98 -17.32
CA GLY A 312 -3.55 22.11 -16.43
C GLY A 312 -2.84 21.84 -15.11
N VAL A 313 -1.76 22.58 -14.88
CA VAL A 313 -1.02 22.62 -13.62
C VAL A 313 -1.96 23.00 -12.47
N VAL A 314 -2.30 22.04 -11.62
CA VAL A 314 -2.80 22.29 -10.27
C VAL A 314 -1.92 21.50 -9.29
N GLY A 315 -0.64 21.89 -9.23
CA GLY A 315 0.36 21.29 -8.37
C GLY A 315 0.38 21.86 -6.95
N GLY A 316 -0.75 22.14 -6.31
CA GLY A 316 -0.75 22.74 -4.99
C GLY A 316 -1.79 22.22 -4.00
N MET A 317 -2.80 21.49 -4.45
CA MET A 317 -3.89 21.04 -3.58
C MET A 317 -3.77 19.58 -3.12
N VAL A 318 -3.16 18.72 -3.92
CA VAL A 318 -3.15 17.27 -3.64
C VAL A 318 -2.20 16.91 -2.50
N ALA A 319 -1.07 17.61 -2.36
CA ALA A 319 -0.15 17.39 -1.25
C ALA A 319 -0.73 17.83 0.11
N ALA A 320 -1.64 18.83 0.11
CA ALA A 320 -2.30 19.27 1.33
C ALA A 320 -3.40 18.30 1.80
N GLU A 321 -4.09 17.66 0.86
CA GLU A 321 -5.17 16.71 1.15
C GLU A 321 -4.62 15.39 1.73
N VAL A 322 -3.50 14.89 1.18
CA VAL A 322 -2.81 13.69 1.70
C VAL A 322 -2.22 13.95 3.08
N VAL A 323 -1.73 15.16 3.37
CA VAL A 323 -1.20 15.51 4.70
C VAL A 323 -2.31 15.67 5.74
N ASP A 324 -3.45 16.23 5.35
CA ASP A 324 -4.62 16.33 6.24
C ASP A 324 -5.17 14.91 6.54
N GLU A 325 -5.21 14.01 5.57
CA GLU A 325 -5.65 12.62 5.75
C GLU A 325 -4.69 11.82 6.65
N ILE A 326 -3.38 12.01 6.52
CA ILE A 326 -2.39 11.43 7.43
C ILE A 326 -2.53 12.03 8.85
N GLY A 327 -2.77 13.32 8.96
CA GLY A 327 -2.97 14.01 10.24
C GLY A 327 -4.20 13.52 10.99
N ASP A 328 -5.34 13.43 10.33
CA ASP A 328 -6.61 12.97 10.91
C ASP A 328 -6.54 11.51 11.38
N PHE A 329 -5.78 10.66 10.68
CA PHE A 329 -5.58 9.26 11.06
C PHE A 329 -4.77 9.11 12.36
N PHE A 330 -3.82 10.00 12.63
CA PHE A 330 -3.01 9.97 13.86
C PHE A 330 -3.70 10.55 15.08
N GLU A 331 -4.68 11.43 14.91
CA GLU A 331 -5.46 11.98 16.04
C GLU A 331 -6.45 10.95 16.61
N GLY A 332 -6.81 9.90 15.86
CA GLY A 332 -7.76 8.86 16.27
C GLY A 332 -7.21 7.73 17.16
N ASP A 333 -5.93 7.44 17.07
CA ASP A 333 -5.34 6.25 17.73
C ASP A 333 -4.85 6.48 19.18
N ASP A 334 -4.79 7.73 19.66
CA ASP A 334 -4.26 8.04 20.99
C ASP A 334 -5.29 7.93 22.14
N GLU A 335 -6.57 7.66 21.89
CA GLU A 335 -7.61 7.65 22.93
C GLU A 335 -8.01 6.26 23.46
N GLU A 336 -7.58 5.14 22.90
CA GLU A 336 -8.02 3.80 23.32
C GLU A 336 -7.03 2.93 24.12
N ALA A 337 -5.88 3.43 24.50
CA ALA A 337 -4.96 2.67 25.33
C ALA A 337 -4.84 3.29 26.72
N TRP A 338 -5.26 2.55 27.73
CA TRP A 338 -5.10 2.72 29.18
C TRP A 338 -6.34 3.14 29.98
N ASP A 339 -7.33 2.26 30.03
CA ASP A 339 -8.17 2.08 31.20
C ASP A 339 -7.86 0.70 31.83
N ASP A 340 -6.76 0.62 32.56
CA ASP A 340 -6.46 -0.50 33.47
C ASP A 340 -7.06 -0.19 34.83
N GLY A 341 -8.35 -0.54 34.97
CA GLY A 341 -9.10 -0.47 36.22
C GLY A 341 -8.61 -1.49 37.25
N GLY A 342 -7.60 -1.11 38.02
CA GLY A 342 -7.21 -1.83 39.20
C GLY A 342 -8.21 -1.62 40.35
N GLU A 343 -9.25 -2.45 40.46
CA GLU A 343 -10.02 -2.59 41.69
C GLU A 343 -9.20 -3.39 42.71
N GLY A 344 -8.64 -2.69 43.69
CA GLY A 344 -8.09 -3.24 44.91
C GLY A 344 -9.22 -3.56 45.90
N GLU A 345 -9.55 -4.82 46.06
CA GLU A 345 -10.35 -5.27 47.21
C GLU A 345 -9.52 -5.20 48.46
N ASP A 346 -9.98 -4.36 49.39
CA ASP A 346 -9.51 -4.27 50.78
C ASP A 346 -10.45 -5.14 51.62
N GLU A 347 -9.98 -6.26 52.13
CA GLU A 347 -10.67 -7.02 53.18
C GLU A 347 -9.81 -7.12 54.43
N GLY A 348 -10.41 -6.67 55.56
CA GLY A 348 -10.29 -7.22 56.89
C GLY A 348 -9.46 -6.52 57.92
#